data_ebd2a034861f48c1f6dfde6dba39cc72
#
_entry.id   ebd2a034861f48c1f6dfde6dba39cc72
#
_cell.length_a   1.000
_cell.length_b   1.000
_cell.length_c   1.000
_cell.angle_alpha   90.00
_cell.angle_beta   90.00
_cell.angle_gamma   90.00
#
_symmetry.space_group_name_H-M   'P 1'
#
loop_
_entity.id
_entity.type
_entity.pdbx_description
1 polymer ?
#
loop_
_entity_poly.entity_id
_entity_poly.type
_entity_poly.pdbx_seq_one_letter_code
_entity_poly.pdbx_strand_id
1 'polypeptide(L)'
;MNLGAFMDPEFPIFSTTLCYLEREDAYLMLHRIKKQDDYNHDKWVGVGGKFERFESPEDCLVREVREETGLTLTRYRARGLLTFVWGNMTEFIHLYTADRWKGEMIRGDACAEGELQWVQKSEVQKLPIWEGDKLFFRLLEEEHPYFSLKLVYDGDTLKQAVLDGKRIV
;
A
#
# COMPACT_ATOMS: atom_id res chain seq x y z
N MET A 1 -2.72 28.68 -17.59
CA MET A 1 -2.07 27.39 -17.44
C MET A 1 -3.14 26.30 -17.64
N ASN A 2 -3.01 25.48 -18.68
CA ASN A 2 -4.04 24.50 -18.99
C ASN A 2 -3.83 23.25 -18.11
N LEU A 3 -4.58 23.15 -17.02
CA LEU A 3 -4.53 22.03 -16.06
C LEU A 3 -5.03 20.69 -16.66
N GLY A 4 -5.59 20.71 -17.89
CA GLY A 4 -6.05 19.52 -18.58
C GLY A 4 -4.95 18.63 -19.16
N ALA A 5 -3.68 19.06 -19.14
CA ALA A 5 -2.55 18.31 -19.72
C ALA A 5 -1.96 17.22 -18.81
N PHE A 6 -2.45 17.08 -17.56
CA PHE A 6 -1.88 16.14 -16.59
C PHE A 6 -2.64 14.84 -16.40
N MET A 7 -3.76 14.66 -17.08
CA MET A 7 -4.53 13.42 -17.02
C MET A 7 -4.72 12.87 -18.43
N ASP A 8 -3.72 12.14 -18.91
CA ASP A 8 -3.88 11.33 -20.10
C ASP A 8 -4.67 10.07 -19.72
N PRO A 9 -5.90 9.88 -20.22
CA PRO A 9 -6.69 8.69 -19.90
C PRO A 9 -6.05 7.38 -20.41
N GLU A 10 -5.14 7.47 -21.39
CA GLU A 10 -4.39 6.33 -21.89
C GLU A 10 -3.23 5.95 -20.96
N PHE A 11 -2.76 6.89 -20.12
CA PHE A 11 -1.64 6.68 -19.17
C PHE A 11 -2.00 7.25 -17.79
N PRO A 12 -2.91 6.59 -17.06
CA PRO A 12 -3.37 7.10 -15.78
C PRO A 12 -2.23 7.16 -14.75
N ILE A 13 -2.14 8.32 -14.10
CA ILE A 13 -1.23 8.56 -12.96
C ILE A 13 -2.09 8.98 -11.78
N PHE A 14 -1.92 8.32 -10.63
CA PHE A 14 -2.64 8.66 -9.42
C PHE A 14 -1.82 8.36 -8.17
N SER A 15 -2.26 8.88 -7.04
CA SER A 15 -1.62 8.67 -5.74
C SER A 15 -2.53 7.93 -4.79
N THR A 16 -1.92 7.09 -3.96
CA THR A 16 -2.58 6.31 -2.91
C THR A 16 -1.76 6.33 -1.63
N THR A 17 -2.37 5.87 -0.56
CA THR A 17 -1.67 5.48 0.67
C THR A 17 -1.72 3.97 0.84
N LEU A 18 -0.70 3.44 1.49
CA LEU A 18 -0.62 2.04 1.92
C LEU A 18 -0.05 2.01 3.33
N CYS A 19 -0.77 1.41 4.25
CA CYS A 19 -0.40 1.37 5.66
C CYS A 19 -0.38 -0.07 6.18
N TYR A 20 0.71 -0.42 6.84
CA TYR A 20 0.79 -1.63 7.65
C TYR A 20 0.70 -1.26 9.12
N LEU A 21 -0.44 -1.56 9.77
CA LEU A 21 -0.57 -1.45 11.21
C LEU A 21 0.21 -2.58 11.86
N GLU A 22 0.99 -2.24 12.88
CA GLU A 22 1.88 -3.17 13.58
C GLU A 22 1.39 -3.42 14.99
N ARG A 23 1.26 -4.68 15.38
CA ARG A 23 0.95 -5.12 16.73
C ARG A 23 1.82 -6.32 17.07
N GLU A 24 2.70 -6.17 18.07
CA GLU A 24 3.70 -7.20 18.39
C GLU A 24 4.52 -7.54 17.14
N ASP A 25 4.59 -8.81 16.75
CA ASP A 25 5.29 -9.29 15.57
C ASP A 25 4.35 -9.59 14.40
N ALA A 26 3.28 -8.79 14.24
CA ALA A 26 2.28 -8.97 13.20
C ALA A 26 1.94 -7.65 12.48
N TYR A 27 1.57 -7.78 11.20
CA TYR A 27 0.95 -6.73 10.41
C TYR A 27 -0.54 -6.99 10.25
N LEU A 28 -1.37 -5.93 10.29
CA LEU A 28 -2.74 -6.00 9.81
C LEU A 28 -2.70 -5.98 8.28
N MET A 29 -3.22 -7.02 7.66
CA MET A 29 -3.25 -7.17 6.22
C MET A 29 -4.67 -7.38 5.72
N LEU A 30 -4.91 -6.95 4.49
CA LEU A 30 -6.16 -7.07 3.77
C LEU A 30 -6.00 -8.09 2.63
N HIS A 31 -6.74 -9.18 2.68
CA HIS A 31 -6.86 -10.11 1.56
C HIS A 31 -7.94 -9.61 0.60
N ARG A 32 -7.56 -9.16 -0.58
CA ARG A 32 -8.44 -8.53 -1.57
C ARG A 32 -9.19 -9.56 -2.40
N ILE A 33 -10.33 -10.00 -1.92
CA ILE A 33 -11.14 -11.08 -2.54
C ILE A 33 -12.53 -10.63 -2.98
N LYS A 34 -12.99 -9.42 -2.65
CA LYS A 34 -14.37 -9.01 -2.89
C LYS A 34 -14.61 -8.32 -4.23
N LYS A 35 -13.56 -7.77 -4.87
CA LYS A 35 -13.65 -7.11 -6.17
C LYS A 35 -12.93 -7.94 -7.24
N GLN A 36 -13.66 -8.35 -8.29
CA GLN A 36 -13.10 -9.19 -9.37
C GLN A 36 -12.21 -8.39 -10.33
N ASP A 37 -12.59 -7.14 -10.65
CA ASP A 37 -11.86 -6.26 -11.59
C ASP A 37 -10.77 -5.44 -10.89
N ASP A 38 -10.09 -6.05 -9.92
CA ASP A 38 -9.02 -5.44 -9.14
C ASP A 38 -7.69 -6.11 -9.50
N TYR A 39 -6.69 -5.33 -9.92
CA TYR A 39 -5.35 -5.85 -10.19
C TYR A 39 -4.68 -6.45 -8.94
N ASN A 40 -5.17 -6.10 -7.74
CA ASN A 40 -4.80 -6.73 -6.48
C ASN A 40 -5.68 -7.93 -6.11
N HIS A 41 -6.56 -8.40 -7.00
CA HIS A 41 -7.44 -9.53 -6.69
C HIS A 41 -6.64 -10.74 -6.22
N ASP A 42 -7.09 -11.35 -5.12
CA ASP A 42 -6.47 -12.48 -4.42
C ASP A 42 -5.08 -12.18 -3.82
N LYS A 43 -4.66 -10.92 -3.77
CA LYS A 43 -3.41 -10.53 -3.11
C LYS A 43 -3.65 -10.02 -1.69
N TRP A 44 -2.65 -10.19 -0.86
CA TRP A 44 -2.57 -9.62 0.48
C TRP A 44 -1.81 -8.31 0.44
N VAL A 45 -2.44 -7.25 0.89
CA VAL A 45 -1.90 -5.88 0.88
C VAL A 45 -2.09 -5.23 2.25
N GLY A 46 -1.51 -4.06 2.47
CA GLY A 46 -1.85 -3.20 3.60
C GLY A 46 -3.21 -2.53 3.41
N VAL A 47 -3.63 -1.73 4.37
CA VAL A 47 -4.83 -0.89 4.27
C VAL A 47 -4.49 0.46 3.68
N GLY A 48 -5.38 1.04 2.87
CA GLY A 48 -5.17 2.32 2.22
C GLY A 48 -6.01 2.47 0.97
N GLY A 49 -5.84 3.58 0.27
CA GLY A 49 -6.60 3.85 -0.93
C GLY A 49 -6.23 5.15 -1.62
N LYS A 50 -7.04 5.54 -2.59
CA LYS A 50 -6.81 6.72 -3.44
C LYS A 50 -7.07 8.01 -2.68
N PHE A 51 -6.27 9.03 -3.00
CA PHE A 51 -6.50 10.39 -2.52
C PHE A 51 -7.84 10.92 -3.02
N GLU A 52 -8.53 11.62 -2.13
CA GLU A 52 -9.62 12.51 -2.48
C GLU A 52 -9.11 13.92 -2.73
N ARG A 53 -10.02 14.80 -3.21
CA ARG A 53 -9.64 16.20 -3.44
C ARG A 53 -9.20 16.88 -2.15
N PHE A 54 -8.12 17.64 -2.24
CA PHE A 54 -7.54 18.45 -1.17
C PHE A 54 -6.92 17.66 -0.01
N GLU A 55 -6.76 16.34 -0.13
CA GLU A 55 -6.10 15.55 0.88
C GLU A 55 -4.57 15.65 0.78
N SER A 56 -3.92 15.75 1.93
CA SER A 56 -2.52 15.38 2.09
C SER A 56 -2.38 13.85 2.16
N PRO A 57 -1.17 13.29 2.05
CA PRO A 57 -0.95 11.87 2.30
C PRO A 57 -1.46 11.40 3.67
N GLU A 58 -1.32 12.22 4.70
CA GLU A 58 -1.76 11.92 6.05
C GLU A 58 -3.30 11.99 6.20
N ASP A 59 -3.97 12.92 5.52
CA ASP A 59 -5.43 12.99 5.49
C ASP A 59 -6.01 11.73 4.86
N CYS A 60 -5.50 11.34 3.69
CA CYS A 60 -5.87 10.11 3.01
C CYS A 60 -5.61 8.87 3.88
N LEU A 61 -4.41 8.78 4.48
CA LEU A 61 -4.03 7.68 5.36
C LEU A 61 -5.03 7.49 6.51
N VAL A 62 -5.32 8.54 7.25
CA VAL A 62 -6.19 8.46 8.43
C VAL A 62 -7.63 8.14 8.03
N ARG A 63 -8.13 8.72 6.93
CA ARG A 63 -9.46 8.43 6.40
C ARG A 63 -9.59 6.98 5.94
N GLU A 64 -8.68 6.51 5.09
CA GLU A 64 -8.73 5.16 4.52
C GLU A 64 -8.61 4.08 5.61
N VAL A 65 -7.67 4.24 6.54
CA VAL A 65 -7.54 3.28 7.66
C VAL A 65 -8.82 3.23 8.48
N ARG A 66 -9.45 4.38 8.75
CA ARG A 66 -10.70 4.42 9.49
C ARG A 66 -11.86 3.76 8.73
N GLU A 67 -11.97 4.01 7.43
CA GLU A 67 -13.03 3.44 6.58
C GLU A 67 -12.90 1.92 6.47
N GLU A 68 -11.67 1.42 6.27
CA GLU A 68 -11.44 -0.02 6.08
C GLU A 68 -11.41 -0.82 7.39
N THR A 69 -10.95 -0.21 8.50
CA THR A 69 -10.70 -0.95 9.75
C THR A 69 -11.54 -0.52 10.94
N GLY A 70 -12.15 0.67 10.91
CA GLY A 70 -12.79 1.31 12.06
C GLY A 70 -11.81 1.98 13.05
N LEU A 71 -10.51 1.82 12.82
CA LEU A 71 -9.46 2.35 13.70
C LEU A 71 -9.07 3.77 13.32
N THR A 72 -8.83 4.64 14.32
CA THR A 72 -8.30 5.99 14.11
C THR A 72 -6.85 6.03 14.54
N LEU A 73 -5.96 6.23 13.59
CA LEU A 73 -4.51 6.27 13.84
C LEU A 73 -4.14 7.45 14.75
N THR A 74 -3.26 7.20 15.72
CA THR A 74 -2.71 8.21 16.63
C THR A 74 -1.19 8.31 16.57
N ARG A 75 -0.51 7.28 16.06
CA ARG A 75 0.92 7.30 15.75
C ARG A 75 1.20 6.49 14.50
N TYR A 76 1.82 7.12 13.54
CA TYR A 76 2.22 6.53 12.26
C TYR A 76 3.51 7.18 11.76
N ARG A 77 4.19 6.52 10.84
CA ARG A 77 5.45 6.98 10.26
C ARG A 77 5.47 6.73 8.76
N ALA A 78 5.82 7.77 7.99
CA ALA A 78 6.12 7.64 6.57
C ALA A 78 7.40 6.82 6.39
N ARG A 79 7.35 5.78 5.57
CA ARG A 79 8.46 4.86 5.36
C ARG A 79 9.11 5.03 3.99
N GLY A 80 8.34 5.36 2.97
CA GLY A 80 8.85 5.56 1.63
C GLY A 80 7.77 5.96 0.63
N LEU A 81 8.22 6.23 -0.59
CA LEU A 81 7.38 6.42 -1.77
C LEU A 81 7.64 5.27 -2.74
N LEU A 82 6.60 4.49 -3.02
CA LEU A 82 6.65 3.47 -4.05
C LEU A 82 6.13 4.05 -5.36
N THR A 83 6.82 3.77 -6.46
CA THR A 83 6.32 4.04 -7.82
C THR A 83 5.98 2.70 -8.46
N PHE A 84 4.71 2.35 -8.43
CA PHE A 84 4.21 1.10 -9.02
C PHE A 84 3.78 1.34 -10.46
N VAL A 85 4.44 0.65 -11.40
CA VAL A 85 4.15 0.73 -12.83
C VAL A 85 3.60 -0.62 -13.29
N TRP A 86 2.37 -0.63 -13.78
CA TRP A 86 1.69 -1.83 -14.26
C TRP A 86 0.95 -1.50 -15.57
N GLY A 87 1.32 -2.18 -16.66
CA GLY A 87 0.80 -1.84 -17.97
C GLY A 87 1.10 -0.39 -18.36
N ASN A 88 0.05 0.40 -18.61
CA ASN A 88 0.12 1.85 -18.91
C ASN A 88 -0.13 2.74 -17.67
N MET A 89 -0.29 2.14 -16.50
CA MET A 89 -0.65 2.83 -15.26
C MET A 89 0.60 3.12 -14.42
N THR A 90 0.62 4.27 -13.77
CA THR A 90 1.59 4.60 -12.73
C THR A 90 0.87 5.01 -11.46
N GLU A 91 1.18 4.34 -10.37
CA GLU A 91 0.65 4.64 -9.04
C GLU A 91 1.79 5.08 -8.12
N PHE A 92 1.64 6.26 -7.50
CA PHE A 92 2.52 6.73 -6.44
C PHE A 92 1.91 6.36 -5.09
N ILE A 93 2.53 5.41 -4.40
CA ILE A 93 2.02 4.86 -3.15
C ILE A 93 2.83 5.43 -1.99
N HIS A 94 2.19 6.21 -1.14
CA HIS A 94 2.78 6.68 0.10
C HIS A 94 2.70 5.58 1.15
N LEU A 95 3.85 4.98 1.45
CA LEU A 95 3.97 3.83 2.36
C LEU A 95 4.15 4.31 3.81
N TYR A 96 3.29 3.79 4.69
CA TYR A 96 3.29 4.07 6.12
C TYR A 96 3.33 2.78 6.95
N THR A 97 3.84 2.91 8.17
CA THR A 97 3.57 1.97 9.26
C THR A 97 2.91 2.72 10.42
N ALA A 98 2.07 2.04 11.18
CA ALA A 98 1.36 2.62 12.33
C ALA A 98 1.32 1.62 13.48
N ASP A 99 1.57 2.08 14.71
CA ASP A 99 1.65 1.23 15.89
C ASP A 99 0.79 1.71 17.07
N ARG A 100 0.03 2.80 16.88
CA ARG A 100 -0.97 3.27 17.85
C ARG A 100 -2.21 3.79 17.16
N TRP A 101 -3.35 3.43 17.71
CA TRP A 101 -4.68 3.83 17.26
C TRP A 101 -5.70 3.84 18.40
N LYS A 102 -6.87 4.39 18.14
CA LYS A 102 -8.05 4.37 18.99
C LYS A 102 -9.19 3.67 18.27
N GLY A 103 -10.20 3.24 19.05
CA GLY A 103 -11.37 2.56 18.52
C GLY A 103 -11.19 1.05 18.50
N GLU A 104 -12.22 0.38 18.01
CA GLU A 104 -12.26 -1.08 17.86
C GLU A 104 -12.26 -1.44 16.40
N MET A 105 -11.49 -2.47 16.04
CA MET A 105 -11.47 -2.99 14.69
C MET A 105 -12.81 -3.62 14.34
N ILE A 106 -13.33 -3.29 13.15
CA ILE A 106 -14.49 -4.00 12.59
C ILE A 106 -14.19 -5.49 12.47
N ARG A 107 -15.24 -6.34 12.32
CA ARG A 107 -15.01 -7.74 12.00
C ARG A 107 -14.17 -7.85 10.72
N GLY A 108 -13.24 -8.79 10.67
CA GLY A 108 -12.33 -8.92 9.55
C GLY A 108 -13.03 -9.09 8.19
N ASP A 109 -14.20 -9.76 8.17
CA ASP A 109 -15.03 -9.98 6.98
C ASP A 109 -15.95 -8.80 6.62
N ALA A 110 -16.03 -7.78 7.46
CA ALA A 110 -16.89 -6.61 7.23
C ALA A 110 -16.27 -5.53 6.34
N CYS A 111 -14.96 -5.61 6.04
CA CYS A 111 -14.31 -4.69 5.12
C CYS A 111 -14.87 -4.85 3.70
N ALA A 112 -15.23 -3.74 3.04
CA ALA A 112 -15.81 -3.76 1.70
C ALA A 112 -14.86 -4.28 0.61
N GLU A 113 -13.56 -4.16 0.82
CA GLU A 113 -12.52 -4.52 -0.15
C GLU A 113 -12.08 -6.00 -0.04
N GLY A 114 -12.26 -6.63 1.13
CA GLY A 114 -11.79 -7.98 1.38
C GLY A 114 -11.91 -8.41 2.83
N GLU A 115 -10.96 -9.20 3.30
CA GLU A 115 -10.89 -9.70 4.66
C GLU A 115 -9.64 -9.22 5.37
N LEU A 116 -9.80 -8.62 6.55
CA LEU A 116 -8.72 -8.14 7.42
C LEU A 116 -8.23 -9.26 8.32
N GLN A 117 -6.92 -9.44 8.41
CA GLN A 117 -6.30 -10.41 9.29
C GLN A 117 -4.95 -9.92 9.82
N TRP A 118 -4.68 -10.20 11.09
CA TRP A 118 -3.34 -10.05 11.66
C TRP A 118 -2.46 -11.21 11.22
N VAL A 119 -1.39 -10.90 10.48
CA VAL A 119 -0.45 -11.88 9.93
C VAL A 119 0.91 -11.71 10.58
N GLN A 120 1.48 -12.80 11.09
CA GLN A 120 2.84 -12.78 11.64
C GLN A 120 3.82 -12.30 10.55
N LYS A 121 4.76 -11.42 10.91
CA LYS A 121 5.74 -10.86 9.96
C LYS A 121 6.52 -11.95 9.22
N SER A 122 6.87 -13.04 9.92
CA SER A 122 7.55 -14.20 9.34
C SER A 122 6.73 -14.95 8.27
N GLU A 123 5.41 -14.79 8.26
CA GLU A 123 4.51 -15.48 7.33
C GLU A 123 4.12 -14.63 6.12
N VAL A 124 4.32 -13.30 6.18
CA VAL A 124 3.88 -12.37 5.14
C VAL A 124 4.44 -12.73 3.76
N GLN A 125 5.72 -13.08 3.68
CA GLN A 125 6.37 -13.40 2.39
C GLN A 125 5.91 -14.73 1.78
N LYS A 126 5.16 -15.54 2.51
CA LYS A 126 4.56 -16.80 2.03
C LYS A 126 3.18 -16.61 1.44
N LEU A 127 2.58 -15.44 1.66
CA LEU A 127 1.27 -15.09 1.12
C LEU A 127 1.36 -14.68 -0.34
N PRO A 128 0.24 -14.73 -1.09
CA PRO A 128 0.12 -14.12 -2.41
C PRO A 128 0.24 -12.59 -2.31
N ILE A 129 1.45 -12.08 -2.33
CA ILE A 129 1.79 -10.66 -2.39
C ILE A 129 2.48 -10.34 -3.70
N TRP A 130 2.59 -9.07 -4.05
CA TRP A 130 3.42 -8.66 -5.18
C TRP A 130 4.90 -8.97 -4.89
N GLU A 131 5.64 -9.39 -5.92
CA GLU A 131 7.06 -9.75 -5.75
C GLU A 131 7.90 -8.57 -5.22
N GLY A 132 7.58 -7.35 -5.66
CA GLY A 132 8.23 -6.13 -5.17
C GLY A 132 7.93 -5.79 -3.71
N ASP A 133 6.80 -6.28 -3.16
CA ASP A 133 6.45 -6.05 -1.76
C ASP A 133 7.45 -6.71 -0.82
N LYS A 134 8.03 -7.85 -1.23
CA LYS A 134 9.11 -8.52 -0.49
C LYS A 134 10.33 -7.62 -0.30
N LEU A 135 10.59 -6.71 -1.26
CA LEU A 135 11.69 -5.77 -1.16
C LEU A 135 11.41 -4.72 -0.08
N PHE A 136 10.25 -4.07 -0.11
CA PHE A 136 9.98 -3.07 0.89
C PHE A 136 9.72 -3.67 2.29
N PHE A 137 9.16 -4.88 2.42
CA PHE A 137 9.07 -5.54 3.72
C PHE A 137 10.45 -5.74 4.35
N ARG A 138 11.46 -6.11 3.55
CA ARG A 138 12.84 -6.21 4.04
C ARG A 138 13.36 -4.85 4.51
N LEU A 139 13.12 -3.78 3.74
CA LEU A 139 13.52 -2.42 4.14
C LEU A 139 12.81 -1.96 5.42
N LEU A 140 11.53 -2.35 5.63
CA LEU A 140 10.81 -2.09 6.88
C LEU A 140 11.42 -2.84 8.07
N GLU A 141 11.76 -4.12 7.91
CA GLU A 141 12.39 -4.94 8.94
C GLU A 141 13.79 -4.43 9.35
N GLU A 142 14.55 -3.96 8.36
CA GLU A 142 15.89 -3.37 8.56
C GLU A 142 15.84 -1.93 9.11
N GLU A 143 14.64 -1.39 9.39
CA GLU A 143 14.45 0.02 9.79
C GLU A 143 15.15 1.01 8.86
N HIS A 144 15.15 0.71 7.55
CA HIS A 144 15.75 1.56 6.54
C HIS A 144 15.19 2.99 6.62
N PRO A 145 16.01 4.04 6.47
CA PRO A 145 15.52 5.41 6.33
C PRO A 145 14.48 5.55 5.21
N TYR A 146 13.75 6.66 5.19
CA TYR A 146 12.77 6.94 4.12
C TYR A 146 13.39 6.69 2.74
N PHE A 147 12.70 5.93 1.89
CA PHE A 147 13.22 5.48 0.60
C PHE A 147 12.27 5.77 -0.57
N SER A 148 12.80 5.79 -1.77
CA SER A 148 12.05 5.76 -3.02
C SER A 148 12.28 4.42 -3.70
N LEU A 149 11.20 3.66 -3.97
CA LEU A 149 11.28 2.35 -4.60
C LEU A 149 10.36 2.29 -5.82
N LYS A 150 10.94 2.24 -7.02
CA LYS A 150 10.21 2.04 -8.27
C LYS A 150 10.14 0.55 -8.59
N LEU A 151 8.94 0.07 -8.88
CA LEU A 151 8.64 -1.32 -9.24
C LEU A 151 7.91 -1.34 -10.57
N VAL A 152 8.47 -2.00 -11.58
CA VAL A 152 7.89 -2.11 -12.92
C VAL A 152 7.50 -3.56 -13.20
N TYR A 153 6.23 -3.76 -13.55
CA TYR A 153 5.64 -5.05 -13.80
C TYR A 153 5.19 -5.22 -15.26
N ASP A 154 5.26 -6.45 -15.71
CA ASP A 154 4.60 -6.95 -16.91
C ASP A 154 3.67 -8.11 -16.46
N GLY A 155 2.36 -7.86 -16.47
CA GLY A 155 1.42 -8.70 -15.73
C GLY A 155 1.81 -8.80 -14.27
N ASP A 156 1.90 -9.99 -13.72
CA ASP A 156 2.31 -10.24 -12.33
C ASP A 156 3.85 -10.37 -12.14
N THR A 157 4.62 -10.24 -13.24
CA THR A 157 6.07 -10.43 -13.20
C THR A 157 6.80 -9.12 -12.95
N LEU A 158 7.60 -9.06 -11.88
CA LEU A 158 8.49 -7.94 -11.61
C LEU A 158 9.64 -7.91 -12.64
N LYS A 159 9.73 -6.86 -13.44
CA LYS A 159 10.76 -6.67 -14.48
C LYS A 159 11.90 -5.77 -14.05
N GLN A 160 11.61 -4.84 -13.15
CA GLN A 160 12.60 -3.89 -12.68
C GLN A 160 12.26 -3.39 -11.29
N ALA A 161 13.28 -3.26 -10.45
CA ALA A 161 13.21 -2.52 -9.20
C ALA A 161 14.37 -1.52 -9.11
N VAL A 162 14.06 -0.29 -8.68
CA VAL A 162 15.04 0.80 -8.51
C VAL A 162 14.85 1.38 -7.11
N LEU A 163 15.87 1.26 -6.27
CA LEU A 163 15.89 1.79 -4.91
C LEU A 163 16.77 3.04 -4.87
N ASP A 164 16.20 4.17 -4.46
CA ASP A 164 16.91 5.46 -4.34
C ASP A 164 17.74 5.80 -5.58
N GLY A 165 17.14 5.57 -6.76
CA GLY A 165 17.77 5.81 -8.07
C GLY A 165 18.76 4.74 -8.54
N LYS A 166 18.97 3.68 -7.75
CA LYS A 166 19.87 2.57 -8.12
C LYS A 166 19.06 1.33 -8.49
N ARG A 167 19.30 0.78 -9.68
CA ARG A 167 18.67 -0.47 -10.12
C ARG A 167 19.15 -1.64 -9.24
N ILE A 168 18.21 -2.44 -8.72
CA ILE A 168 18.46 -3.61 -7.88
C ILE A 168 17.89 -4.91 -8.46
N VAL A 169 16.96 -4.78 -9.44
CA VAL A 169 16.40 -5.88 -10.26
C VAL A 169 16.31 -5.42 -11.71
#